data_6fe2c59213dea254c8789140e7c70e7c
#
_entry.id   6fe2c59213dea254c8789140e7c70e7c
#
_cell.length_a   1.000
_cell.length_b   1.000
_cell.length_c   1.000
_cell.angle_alpha   90.00
_cell.angle_beta   90.00
_cell.angle_gamma   90.00
#
_symmetry.space_group_name_H-M   'P 1'
#
loop_
_entity.id
_entity.type
_entity.pdbx_description
1 polymer ?
#
loop_
_entity_poly.entity_id
_entity_poly.type
_entity_poly.pdbx_seq_one_letter_code
_entity_poly.pdbx_strand_id
1 'polypeptide(L)'
;RRVLVLGKDKNVPLAEQVKFLAIYGSNLDEFFMVRVGSLQERANLARSQKDKDKRENKTNMTAEEQLNAIMPKVAHLQEDCDKYYEKALENLDACGYKKVNFDAMDKEQERFWKKYFQNELFPILSPQIVDNRHPFPFLRNKEIYLGALLKEKEDQSLGMIPISSQMER
;
A
#
# COMPACT_ATOMS: atom_id res chain seq x y z
N ARG A 1 6.50 6.68 14.92
CA ARG A 1 5.68 6.69 16.14
C ARG A 1 5.14 8.10 16.48
N ARG A 2 5.97 9.16 16.50
CA ARG A 2 5.50 10.52 16.86
C ARG A 2 4.37 11.00 15.95
N VAL A 3 4.51 10.86 14.64
CA VAL A 3 3.48 11.23 13.65
C VAL A 3 2.20 10.42 13.86
N LEU A 4 2.33 9.11 14.09
CA LEU A 4 1.18 8.22 14.31
C LEU A 4 0.35 8.62 15.55
N VAL A 5 1.00 9.11 16.62
CA VAL A 5 0.30 9.58 17.83
C VAL A 5 -0.60 10.78 17.54
N LEU A 6 -0.21 11.67 16.60
CA LEU A 6 -1.04 12.81 16.20
C LEU A 6 -2.33 12.36 15.47
N GLY A 7 -2.31 11.21 14.84
CA GLY A 7 -3.50 10.61 14.20
C GLY A 7 -4.60 10.19 15.17
N LYS A 8 -4.32 10.10 16.49
CA LYS A 8 -5.31 9.79 17.53
C LYS A 8 -5.56 10.93 18.53
N ASP A 9 -4.79 12.02 18.44
CA ASP A 9 -4.86 13.12 19.42
C ASP A 9 -6.15 13.90 19.22
N LYS A 10 -7.02 13.91 20.21
CA LYS A 10 -8.31 14.61 20.19
C LYS A 10 -8.17 16.13 20.11
N ASN A 11 -7.01 16.69 20.43
CA ASN A 11 -6.74 18.13 20.28
C ASN A 11 -6.37 18.49 18.83
N VAL A 12 -6.12 17.50 17.98
CA VAL A 12 -5.84 17.70 16.55
C VAL A 12 -7.16 17.63 15.77
N PRO A 13 -7.46 18.58 14.87
CA PRO A 13 -8.64 18.53 14.02
C PRO A 13 -8.74 17.21 13.24
N LEU A 14 -9.96 16.69 13.04
CA LEU A 14 -10.18 15.35 12.47
C LEU A 14 -9.51 15.18 11.09
N ALA A 15 -9.62 16.18 10.20
CA ALA A 15 -8.97 16.13 8.89
C ALA A 15 -7.44 16.05 8.99
N GLU A 16 -6.84 16.74 9.95
CA GLU A 16 -5.40 16.65 10.21
C GLU A 16 -5.01 15.32 10.84
N GLN A 17 -5.86 14.69 11.67
CA GLN A 17 -5.61 13.33 12.16
C GLN A 17 -5.47 12.35 11.00
N VAL A 18 -6.41 12.37 10.03
CA VAL A 18 -6.35 11.52 8.82
C VAL A 18 -5.08 11.81 8.02
N LYS A 19 -4.72 13.08 7.86
CA LYS A 19 -3.49 13.48 7.17
C LYS A 19 -2.23 12.96 7.87
N PHE A 20 -2.17 12.98 9.21
CA PHE A 20 -1.05 12.40 9.94
C PHE A 20 -0.95 10.89 9.79
N LEU A 21 -2.07 10.17 9.68
CA LEU A 21 -2.06 8.73 9.37
C LEU A 21 -1.52 8.48 7.95
N ALA A 22 -1.90 9.30 6.95
CA ALA A 22 -1.35 9.21 5.61
C ALA A 22 0.16 9.50 5.57
N ILE A 23 0.63 10.53 6.29
CA ILE A 23 2.06 10.86 6.45
C ILE A 23 2.81 9.69 7.11
N TYR A 24 2.20 9.03 8.10
CA TYR A 24 2.81 7.84 8.70
C TYR A 24 3.02 6.73 7.67
N GLY A 25 2.03 6.46 6.82
CA GLY A 25 2.13 5.47 5.74
C GLY A 25 3.27 5.81 4.77
N SER A 26 3.33 7.05 4.29
CA SER A 26 4.40 7.51 3.38
C SER A 26 5.79 7.40 4.01
N ASN A 27 5.94 7.76 5.28
CA ASN A 27 7.20 7.64 6.01
C ASN A 27 7.60 6.16 6.20
N LEU A 28 6.63 5.28 6.40
CA LEU A 28 6.89 3.84 6.52
C LEU A 28 7.37 3.26 5.19
N ASP A 29 6.76 3.64 4.08
CA ASP A 29 7.18 3.25 2.73
C ASP A 29 8.62 3.67 2.46
N GLU A 30 8.96 4.94 2.75
CA GLU A 30 10.32 5.45 2.57
C GLU A 30 11.33 4.70 3.47
N PHE A 31 10.95 4.44 4.72
CA PHE A 31 11.77 3.66 5.64
C PHE A 31 12.06 2.25 5.10
N PHE A 32 11.07 1.58 4.52
CA PHE A 32 11.26 0.27 3.91
C PHE A 32 12.14 0.34 2.67
N MET A 33 11.91 1.29 1.77
CA MET A 33 12.71 1.42 0.54
C MET A 33 14.17 1.75 0.83
N VAL A 34 14.43 2.65 1.78
CA VAL A 34 15.79 3.14 2.02
C VAL A 34 16.49 2.30 3.10
N ARG A 35 15.91 2.23 4.31
CA ARG A 35 16.62 1.63 5.46
C ARG A 35 16.52 0.11 5.46
N VAL A 36 15.30 -0.43 5.30
CA VAL A 36 15.10 -1.89 5.32
C VAL A 36 15.72 -2.52 4.07
N GLY A 37 15.58 -1.90 2.90
CA GLY A 37 16.23 -2.34 1.66
C GLY A 37 17.75 -2.44 1.80
N SER A 38 18.40 -1.40 2.33
CA SER A 38 19.84 -1.41 2.60
C SER A 38 20.27 -2.48 3.62
N LEU A 39 19.47 -2.68 4.67
CA LEU A 39 19.75 -3.75 5.64
C LEU A 39 19.60 -5.14 5.01
N GLN A 40 18.58 -5.34 4.16
CA GLN A 40 18.36 -6.60 3.46
C GLN A 40 19.51 -6.92 2.50
N GLU A 41 19.99 -5.93 1.76
CA GLU A 41 21.16 -6.10 0.89
C GLU A 41 22.41 -6.49 1.70
N ARG A 42 22.68 -5.80 2.81
CA ARG A 42 23.79 -6.12 3.70
C ARG A 42 23.66 -7.52 4.31
N ALA A 43 22.47 -7.94 4.70
CA ALA A 43 22.22 -9.29 5.21
C ALA A 43 22.48 -10.35 4.13
N ASN A 44 22.06 -10.10 2.88
CA ASN A 44 22.30 -11.01 1.75
C ASN A 44 23.79 -11.12 1.43
N LEU A 45 24.53 -10.02 1.43
CA LEU A 45 25.97 -10.00 1.22
C LEU A 45 26.72 -10.74 2.35
N ALA A 46 26.32 -10.57 3.60
CA ALA A 46 26.90 -11.27 4.74
C ALA A 46 26.66 -12.80 4.69
N ARG A 47 25.54 -13.25 4.11
CA ARG A 47 25.26 -14.67 3.87
C ARG A 47 26.14 -15.28 2.78
N SER A 48 26.52 -14.52 1.76
CA SER A 48 27.35 -14.95 0.63
C SER A 48 28.85 -14.88 0.91
N GLN A 49 29.29 -14.02 1.83
CA GLN A 49 30.69 -13.80 2.18
C GLN A 49 30.99 -14.35 3.59
N LYS A 50 32.26 -14.71 3.84
CA LYS A 50 32.72 -15.21 5.16
C LYS A 50 32.64 -14.17 6.29
N ASP A 51 32.32 -12.93 5.97
CA ASP A 51 32.27 -11.77 6.91
C ASP A 51 30.87 -11.62 7.54
N LYS A 52 30.42 -12.69 8.22
CA LYS A 52 29.07 -12.79 8.80
C LYS A 52 28.81 -11.86 9.98
N ASP A 53 29.84 -11.31 10.62
CA ASP A 53 29.76 -10.62 11.92
C ASP A 53 29.92 -9.10 11.86
N LYS A 54 29.76 -8.48 10.68
CA LYS A 54 29.89 -7.00 10.59
C LYS A 54 28.73 -6.31 11.30
N ARG A 55 29.02 -5.87 12.54
CA ARG A 55 28.07 -5.15 13.40
C ARG A 55 28.09 -3.65 13.10
N GLU A 56 26.94 -3.01 13.27
CA GLU A 56 26.85 -1.56 13.16
C GLU A 56 27.37 -0.89 14.44
N ASN A 57 28.21 0.14 14.29
CA ASN A 57 28.88 0.79 15.44
C ASN A 57 27.91 1.41 16.48
N LYS A 58 26.72 1.86 16.05
CA LYS A 58 25.73 2.52 16.93
C LYS A 58 24.86 1.55 17.70
N THR A 59 24.44 0.46 17.06
CA THR A 59 23.49 -0.50 17.62
C THR A 59 24.18 -1.76 18.14
N ASN A 60 25.41 -1.99 17.71
CA ASN A 60 26.15 -3.25 17.92
C ASN A 60 25.39 -4.49 17.42
N MET A 61 24.51 -4.32 16.42
CA MET A 61 23.69 -5.38 15.83
C MET A 61 24.15 -5.67 14.40
N THR A 62 24.03 -6.92 13.98
CA THR A 62 24.14 -7.31 12.57
C THR A 62 22.94 -6.78 11.77
N ALA A 63 23.03 -6.80 10.44
CA ALA A 63 21.91 -6.40 9.60
C ALA A 63 20.67 -7.32 9.82
N GLU A 64 20.89 -8.61 10.00
CA GLU A 64 19.83 -9.57 10.25
C GLU A 64 19.16 -9.39 11.63
N GLU A 65 19.96 -9.14 12.69
CA GLU A 65 19.45 -8.81 14.03
C GLU A 65 18.60 -7.54 14.00
N GLN A 66 19.01 -6.51 13.22
CA GLN A 66 18.24 -5.29 13.06
C GLN A 66 16.90 -5.55 12.31
N LEU A 67 16.91 -6.32 11.22
CA LEU A 67 15.70 -6.70 10.49
C LEU A 67 14.72 -7.44 11.40
N ASN A 68 15.21 -8.42 12.16
CA ASN A 68 14.39 -9.19 13.10
C ASN A 68 13.79 -8.33 14.22
N ALA A 69 14.47 -7.26 14.64
CA ALA A 69 13.95 -6.31 15.62
C ALA A 69 12.96 -5.29 15.02
N ILE A 70 13.11 -4.95 13.74
CA ILE A 70 12.26 -3.97 13.03
C ILE A 70 10.87 -4.56 12.75
N MET A 71 10.80 -5.78 12.19
CA MET A 71 9.55 -6.34 11.68
C MET A 71 8.43 -6.44 12.73
N PRO A 72 8.66 -7.00 13.94
CA PRO A 72 7.61 -7.05 14.96
C PRO A 72 7.16 -5.65 15.41
N LYS A 73 8.10 -4.69 15.45
CA LYS A 73 7.79 -3.33 15.86
C LYS A 73 6.95 -2.59 14.83
N VAL A 74 7.22 -2.84 13.54
CA VAL A 74 6.41 -2.29 12.45
C VAL A 74 5.02 -2.91 12.45
N ALA A 75 4.91 -4.23 12.62
CA ALA A 75 3.60 -4.91 12.72
C ALA A 75 2.72 -4.30 13.82
N HIS A 76 3.27 -4.11 15.02
CA HIS A 76 2.54 -3.47 16.12
C HIS A 76 2.15 -2.01 15.83
N LEU A 77 3.03 -1.23 15.18
CA LEU A 77 2.69 0.15 14.80
C LEU A 77 1.63 0.19 13.70
N GLN A 78 1.58 -0.83 12.83
CA GLN A 78 0.55 -0.95 11.81
C GLN A 78 -0.81 -1.26 12.43
N GLU A 79 -0.88 -2.18 13.39
CA GLU A 79 -2.10 -2.45 14.16
C GLU A 79 -2.64 -1.20 14.85
N ASP A 80 -1.75 -0.38 15.42
CA ASP A 80 -2.13 0.91 16.02
C ASP A 80 -2.66 1.88 14.96
N CYS A 81 -2.03 1.93 13.78
CA CYS A 81 -2.46 2.78 12.67
C CYS A 81 -3.85 2.40 12.19
N ASP A 82 -4.12 1.11 12.02
CA ASP A 82 -5.41 0.60 11.56
C ASP A 82 -6.53 0.97 12.55
N LYS A 83 -6.29 0.79 13.86
CA LYS A 83 -7.24 1.20 14.91
C LYS A 83 -7.54 2.70 14.89
N TYR A 84 -6.50 3.53 14.68
CA TYR A 84 -6.69 4.99 14.63
C TYR A 84 -7.41 5.40 13.35
N TYR A 85 -7.15 4.73 12.25
CA TYR A 85 -7.83 4.97 10.98
C TYR A 85 -9.33 4.59 11.06
N GLU A 86 -9.65 3.43 11.61
CA GLU A 86 -11.05 3.01 11.85
C GLU A 86 -11.78 4.04 12.71
N LYS A 87 -11.16 4.50 13.81
CA LYS A 87 -11.74 5.53 14.66
C LYS A 87 -11.91 6.87 13.95
N ALA A 88 -10.98 7.25 13.09
CA ALA A 88 -11.11 8.46 12.28
C ALA A 88 -12.26 8.33 11.27
N LEU A 89 -12.47 7.17 10.65
CA LEU A 89 -13.62 6.91 9.77
C LEU A 89 -14.96 7.01 10.49
N GLU A 90 -15.08 6.43 11.69
CA GLU A 90 -16.29 6.58 12.53
C GLU A 90 -16.60 8.05 12.83
N ASN A 91 -15.56 8.83 13.16
CA ASN A 91 -15.73 10.26 13.45
C ASN A 91 -16.10 11.06 12.18
N LEU A 92 -15.56 10.68 11.01
CA LEU A 92 -15.94 11.26 9.72
C LEU A 92 -17.40 10.94 9.37
N ASP A 93 -17.85 9.72 9.60
CA ASP A 93 -19.24 9.31 9.39
C ASP A 93 -20.20 10.15 10.27
N ALA A 94 -19.85 10.36 11.53
CA ALA A 94 -20.60 11.26 12.43
C ALA A 94 -20.66 12.71 11.94
N CYS A 95 -19.68 13.15 11.13
CA CYS A 95 -19.67 14.47 10.50
C CYS A 95 -20.35 14.49 9.11
N GLY A 96 -20.95 13.36 8.67
CA GLY A 96 -21.65 13.25 7.40
C GLY A 96 -20.77 12.80 6.20
N TYR A 97 -19.48 12.50 6.42
CA TYR A 97 -18.58 11.97 5.40
C TYR A 97 -18.55 10.45 5.45
N LYS A 98 -19.35 9.81 4.63
CA LYS A 98 -19.48 8.35 4.59
C LYS A 98 -18.61 7.73 3.50
N LYS A 99 -17.89 6.67 3.85
CA LYS A 99 -17.23 5.82 2.85
C LYS A 99 -18.30 5.04 2.09
N VAL A 100 -18.26 5.10 0.75
CA VAL A 100 -19.19 4.35 -0.09
C VAL A 100 -18.93 2.84 0.08
N ASN A 101 -19.99 2.10 0.36
CA ASN A 101 -19.96 0.64 0.30
C ASN A 101 -20.50 0.17 -1.05
N PHE A 102 -19.59 -0.29 -1.92
CA PHE A 102 -19.95 -0.74 -3.27
C PHE A 102 -20.84 -2.00 -3.29
N ASP A 103 -20.82 -2.82 -2.22
CA ASP A 103 -21.64 -4.01 -2.11
C ASP A 103 -23.08 -3.70 -1.65
N ALA A 104 -23.33 -2.49 -1.18
CA ALA A 104 -24.61 -2.05 -0.61
C ALA A 104 -25.08 -0.69 -1.18
N MET A 105 -24.76 -0.41 -2.45
CA MET A 105 -25.18 0.81 -3.13
C MET A 105 -26.69 0.79 -3.42
N ASP A 106 -27.33 1.96 -3.30
CA ASP A 106 -28.64 2.18 -3.84
C ASP A 106 -28.62 2.34 -5.38
N LYS A 107 -29.80 2.32 -6.02
CA LYS A 107 -29.92 2.39 -7.49
C LYS A 107 -29.38 3.70 -8.08
N GLU A 108 -29.43 4.80 -7.35
CA GLU A 108 -28.93 6.10 -7.79
C GLU A 108 -27.39 6.12 -7.75
N GLN A 109 -26.82 5.65 -6.67
CA GLN A 109 -25.37 5.48 -6.51
C GLN A 109 -24.82 4.53 -7.59
N GLU A 110 -25.47 3.39 -7.81
CA GLU A 110 -25.05 2.42 -8.82
C GLU A 110 -25.05 3.05 -10.23
N ARG A 111 -26.10 3.81 -10.58
CA ARG A 111 -26.18 4.52 -11.86
C ARG A 111 -25.08 5.57 -12.00
N PHE A 112 -24.84 6.33 -10.96
CA PHE A 112 -23.77 7.35 -10.92
C PHE A 112 -22.40 6.71 -11.19
N TRP A 113 -22.06 5.67 -10.41
CA TRP A 113 -20.74 5.02 -10.52
C TRP A 113 -20.56 4.27 -11.84
N LYS A 114 -21.60 3.66 -12.40
CA LYS A 114 -21.55 3.07 -13.74
C LYS A 114 -21.26 4.13 -14.82
N LYS A 115 -21.94 5.27 -14.75
CA LYS A 115 -21.72 6.37 -15.69
C LYS A 115 -20.32 6.96 -15.55
N TYR A 116 -19.87 7.18 -14.31
CA TYR A 116 -18.53 7.67 -14.02
C TYR A 116 -17.47 6.70 -14.56
N PHE A 117 -17.60 5.42 -14.29
CA PHE A 117 -16.70 4.40 -14.82
C PHE A 117 -16.63 4.43 -16.34
N GLN A 118 -17.75 4.45 -17.03
CA GLN A 118 -17.79 4.41 -18.50
C GLN A 118 -17.20 5.67 -19.15
N ASN A 119 -17.45 6.83 -18.57
CA ASN A 119 -17.06 8.10 -19.18
C ASN A 119 -15.67 8.56 -18.79
N GLU A 120 -15.25 8.31 -17.55
CA GLU A 120 -14.03 8.87 -16.99
C GLU A 120 -12.92 7.81 -16.81
N LEU A 121 -13.27 6.62 -16.29
CA LEU A 121 -12.25 5.63 -15.97
C LEU A 121 -11.94 4.70 -17.15
N PHE A 122 -12.96 4.14 -17.78
CA PHE A 122 -12.78 3.16 -18.87
C PHE A 122 -11.90 3.66 -20.03
N PRO A 123 -12.02 4.91 -20.50
CA PRO A 123 -11.19 5.42 -21.61
C PRO A 123 -9.69 5.53 -21.30
N ILE A 124 -9.32 5.63 -20.02
CA ILE A 124 -7.92 5.78 -19.59
C ILE A 124 -7.29 4.44 -19.15
N LEU A 125 -8.10 3.37 -19.08
CA LEU A 125 -7.58 2.04 -18.78
C LEU A 125 -6.81 1.49 -19.98
N SER A 126 -5.66 0.91 -19.71
CA SER A 126 -4.80 0.29 -20.72
C SER A 126 -4.57 -1.19 -20.38
N PRO A 127 -5.55 -2.07 -20.64
CA PRO A 127 -5.41 -3.49 -20.37
C PRO A 127 -4.30 -4.10 -21.23
N GLN A 128 -3.49 -4.96 -20.62
CA GLN A 128 -2.42 -5.71 -21.27
C GLN A 128 -2.70 -7.21 -21.11
N ILE A 129 -2.42 -7.99 -22.13
CA ILE A 129 -2.52 -9.45 -22.07
C ILE A 129 -1.10 -10.01 -21.98
N VAL A 130 -0.90 -10.91 -21.03
CA VAL A 130 0.35 -11.66 -20.86
C VAL A 130 0.08 -13.09 -21.35
N ASP A 131 0.73 -13.46 -22.41
CA ASP A 131 0.67 -14.78 -23.02
C ASP A 131 2.06 -15.20 -23.55
N ASN A 132 2.13 -16.28 -24.30
CA ASN A 132 3.38 -16.76 -24.92
C ASN A 132 4.03 -15.78 -25.90
N ARG A 133 3.30 -14.79 -26.41
CA ARG A 133 3.76 -13.77 -27.36
C ARG A 133 4.07 -12.44 -26.68
N HIS A 134 3.37 -12.16 -25.58
CA HIS A 134 3.46 -10.91 -24.83
C HIS A 134 4.05 -11.17 -23.44
N PRO A 135 5.32 -10.83 -23.21
CA PRO A 135 6.00 -11.09 -21.94
C PRO A 135 5.38 -10.31 -20.81
N PHE A 136 5.62 -10.78 -19.59
CA PHE A 136 5.15 -10.12 -18.38
C PHE A 136 5.67 -8.67 -18.30
N PRO A 137 4.80 -7.66 -18.13
CA PRO A 137 5.20 -6.26 -18.13
C PRO A 137 6.01 -5.90 -16.89
N PHE A 138 6.81 -4.84 -17.01
CA PHE A 138 7.50 -4.26 -15.85
C PHE A 138 6.48 -3.59 -14.93
N LEU A 139 6.38 -4.07 -13.71
CA LEU A 139 5.50 -3.49 -12.69
C LEU A 139 6.22 -2.33 -11.97
N ARG A 140 5.58 -1.16 -11.98
CA ARG A 140 6.09 -0.01 -11.25
C ARG A 140 5.85 -0.18 -9.76
N ASN A 141 6.83 0.22 -8.96
CA ASN A 141 6.70 0.21 -7.50
C ASN A 141 5.57 1.16 -7.05
N LYS A 142 4.81 0.76 -6.03
CA LYS A 142 3.68 1.51 -5.45
C LYS A 142 2.47 1.71 -6.36
N GLU A 143 2.42 1.09 -7.53
CA GLU A 143 1.23 1.09 -8.37
C GLU A 143 0.35 -0.14 -8.09
N ILE A 144 -0.94 0.04 -8.26
CA ILE A 144 -1.93 -1.04 -8.14
C ILE A 144 -2.23 -1.57 -9.53
N TYR A 145 -2.28 -2.89 -9.66
CA TYR A 145 -2.64 -3.58 -10.88
C TYR A 145 -3.81 -4.50 -10.62
N LEU A 146 -4.82 -4.47 -11.46
CA LEU A 146 -5.87 -5.47 -11.49
C LEU A 146 -5.42 -6.63 -12.38
N GLY A 147 -5.31 -7.83 -11.80
CA GLY A 147 -5.02 -9.06 -12.53
C GLY A 147 -6.29 -9.85 -12.77
N ALA A 148 -6.51 -10.33 -14.00
CA ALA A 148 -7.63 -11.19 -14.37
C ALA A 148 -7.14 -12.41 -15.15
N LEU A 149 -7.49 -13.61 -14.70
CA LEU A 149 -7.28 -14.82 -15.48
C LEU A 149 -8.34 -14.88 -16.60
N LEU A 150 -7.87 -14.84 -17.82
CA LEU A 150 -8.69 -14.97 -19.01
C LEU A 150 -8.61 -16.41 -19.51
N LYS A 151 -9.75 -17.00 -19.83
CA LYS A 151 -9.83 -18.37 -20.35
C LYS A 151 -10.54 -18.34 -21.69
N GLU A 152 -9.83 -18.78 -22.71
CA GLU A 152 -10.40 -18.99 -24.05
C GLU A 152 -10.18 -20.44 -24.46
N LYS A 153 -11.28 -21.24 -24.47
CA LYS A 153 -11.25 -22.70 -24.70
C LYS A 153 -10.32 -23.41 -23.70
N GLU A 154 -9.19 -23.93 -24.17
CA GLU A 154 -8.17 -24.60 -23.32
C GLU A 154 -6.98 -23.68 -22.97
N ASP A 155 -6.87 -22.52 -23.63
CA ASP A 155 -5.81 -21.58 -23.38
C ASP A 155 -6.14 -20.65 -22.20
N GLN A 156 -5.13 -20.38 -21.39
CA GLN A 156 -5.22 -19.42 -20.27
C GLN A 156 -4.20 -18.29 -20.50
N SER A 157 -4.66 -17.07 -20.32
CA SER A 157 -3.82 -15.88 -20.36
C SER A 157 -4.09 -14.98 -19.14
N LEU A 158 -3.17 -14.10 -18.81
CA LEU A 158 -3.31 -13.14 -17.71
C LEU A 158 -3.60 -11.76 -18.29
N GLY A 159 -4.78 -11.23 -18.01
CA GLY A 159 -5.09 -9.82 -18.23
C GLY A 159 -4.55 -8.97 -17.09
N MET A 160 -3.86 -7.89 -17.39
CA MET A 160 -3.35 -6.94 -16.41
C MET A 160 -3.80 -5.53 -16.77
N ILE A 161 -4.35 -4.81 -15.80
CA ILE A 161 -4.81 -3.43 -15.96
C ILE A 161 -4.10 -2.57 -14.92
N PRO A 162 -3.20 -1.67 -15.32
CA PRO A 162 -2.60 -0.71 -14.40
C PRO A 162 -3.67 0.30 -13.93
N ILE A 163 -3.80 0.45 -12.62
CA ILE A 163 -4.64 1.49 -12.02
C ILE A 163 -3.76 2.71 -11.82
N SER A 164 -3.83 3.63 -12.78
CA SER A 164 -2.99 4.82 -12.80
C SER A 164 -3.11 5.64 -11.51
N SER A 165 -1.98 6.16 -11.03
CA SER A 165 -1.94 7.14 -9.92
C SER A 165 -2.59 8.49 -10.29
N GLN A 166 -2.84 8.72 -11.57
CA GLN A 166 -3.57 9.91 -12.06
C GLN A 166 -5.09 9.82 -11.86
N MET A 167 -5.60 8.62 -11.56
CA MET A 167 -7.00 8.48 -11.14
C MET A 167 -7.12 9.03 -9.72
N GLU A 168 -8.06 9.96 -9.52
CA GLU A 168 -8.46 10.39 -8.18
C GLU A 168 -9.01 9.18 -7.41
N ARG A 169 -8.51 8.99 -6.21
CA ARG A 169 -8.86 7.86 -5.34
C ARG A 169 -9.71 8.33 -4.18
#